data_1eb629c562bd41415b00dec392bc0064
#
_entry.id   1eb629c562bd41415b00dec392bc0064
#
_cell.length_a   1.000
_cell.length_b   1.000
_cell.length_c   1.000
_cell.angle_alpha   90.00
_cell.angle_beta   90.00
_cell.angle_gamma   90.00
#
_symmetry.space_group_name_H-M   'P 1'
#
loop_
_entity.id
_entity.type
_entity.pdbx_description
1 polymer ?
#
loop_
_entity_poly.entity_id
_entity_poly.type
_entity_poly.pdbx_seq_one_letter_code
_entity_poly.pdbx_strand_id
1 'polypeptide(L)'
;ETPLKLQKKLFLQENTKTGPVITPIDNKTKLKLGDLIKVRIELRVDRDMEFVHMKDMRAASFEPTNVISRYKWQDGLGYYESTRDAATNFFFDFLPKGTYVFEYPLRVTHKGNYSNGITTIQSMYAPEFTSHSEGVRVKIGE
;
A
#
# COMPACT_ATOMS: atom_id res chain seq x y z
N GLU A 1 16.64 -4.20 16.18
CA GLU A 1 15.53 -3.37 15.71
C GLU A 1 15.89 -2.64 14.43
N THR A 2 14.93 -2.59 13.54
CA THR A 2 15.11 -1.87 12.29
C THR A 2 14.62 -0.42 12.45
N PRO A 3 15.28 0.56 11.80
CA PRO A 3 14.81 1.94 11.83
C PRO A 3 13.54 2.19 11.01
N LEU A 4 13.08 1.17 10.28
CA LEU A 4 11.90 1.25 9.45
C LEU A 4 10.82 0.32 9.99
N LYS A 5 9.60 0.83 10.16
CA LYS A 5 8.45 0.02 10.58
C LYS A 5 7.29 0.26 9.64
N LEU A 6 6.65 -0.82 9.20
CA LEU A 6 5.55 -0.78 8.27
C LEU A 6 4.31 -1.44 8.85
N GLN A 7 3.16 -0.84 8.56
CA GLN A 7 1.87 -1.45 8.84
C GLN A 7 0.97 -1.22 7.63
N LYS A 8 0.34 -2.29 7.15
CA LYS A 8 -0.54 -2.22 5.99
C LYS A 8 -1.96 -2.56 6.40
N LYS A 9 -2.91 -1.75 5.93
CA LYS A 9 -4.33 -1.98 6.16
C LYS A 9 -5.09 -1.84 4.85
N LEU A 10 -6.16 -2.61 4.71
CA LEU A 10 -7.06 -2.52 3.57
C LEU A 10 -8.42 -2.07 4.04
N PHE A 11 -9.07 -1.25 3.24
CA PHE A 11 -10.41 -0.75 3.51
C PHE A 11 -11.30 -0.94 2.30
N LEU A 12 -12.55 -1.32 2.54
CA LEU A 12 -13.58 -1.30 1.51
C LEU A 12 -14.15 0.10 1.45
N GLN A 13 -14.12 0.72 0.27
CA GLN A 13 -14.64 2.05 0.08
C GLN A 13 -15.98 1.98 -0.63
N GLU A 14 -17.00 2.58 -0.03
CA GLU A 14 -18.34 2.66 -0.61
C GLU A 14 -18.74 4.12 -0.73
N ASN A 15 -19.30 4.49 -1.88
CA ASN A 15 -19.78 5.84 -2.09
C ASN A 15 -21.24 5.91 -1.65
N THR A 16 -21.53 6.78 -0.69
CA THR A 16 -22.90 6.99 -0.18
C THR A 16 -23.36 8.40 -0.49
N LYS A 17 -24.64 8.67 -0.24
CA LYS A 17 -25.20 9.99 -0.46
C LYS A 17 -24.53 11.07 0.38
N THR A 18 -23.95 10.68 1.52
CA THR A 18 -23.27 11.61 2.42
C THR A 18 -21.76 11.65 2.18
N GLY A 19 -21.25 10.92 1.17
CA GLY A 19 -19.86 10.87 0.82
C GLY A 19 -19.28 9.48 0.90
N PRO A 20 -17.98 9.33 0.66
CA PRO A 20 -17.35 8.00 0.72
C PRO A 20 -17.24 7.52 2.17
N VAL A 21 -17.52 6.23 2.37
CA VAL A 21 -17.37 5.55 3.65
C VAL A 21 -16.36 4.44 3.48
N ILE A 22 -15.37 4.36 4.38
CA ILE A 22 -14.38 3.28 4.35
C ILE A 22 -14.58 2.38 5.56
N THR A 23 -14.47 1.07 5.32
CA THR A 23 -14.64 0.06 6.35
C THR A 23 -13.43 -0.87 6.34
N PRO A 24 -12.79 -1.13 7.51
CA PRO A 24 -11.65 -2.03 7.54
C PRO A 24 -12.01 -3.42 7.01
N ILE A 25 -11.10 -4.01 6.25
CA ILE A 25 -11.25 -5.36 5.73
C ILE A 25 -10.52 -6.33 6.65
N ASP A 26 -11.22 -7.37 7.09
CA ASP A 26 -10.63 -8.44 7.87
C ASP A 26 -10.91 -9.78 7.17
N ASN A 27 -10.54 -10.89 7.82
CA ASN A 27 -10.73 -12.21 7.21
C ASN A 27 -12.20 -12.65 7.12
N LYS A 28 -13.11 -11.87 7.65
CA LYS A 28 -14.57 -12.13 7.57
C LYS A 28 -15.27 -11.25 6.56
N THR A 29 -14.60 -10.23 6.07
CA THR A 29 -15.20 -9.30 5.11
C THR A 29 -15.38 -10.00 3.77
N LYS A 30 -16.57 -9.84 3.18
CA LYS A 30 -16.86 -10.39 1.85
C LYS A 30 -16.75 -9.27 0.83
N LEU A 31 -15.92 -9.48 -0.16
CA LEU A 31 -15.73 -8.55 -1.26
C LEU A 31 -16.42 -9.08 -2.51
N LYS A 32 -16.79 -8.18 -3.40
CA LYS A 32 -17.45 -8.51 -4.67
C LYS A 32 -16.64 -7.94 -5.83
N LEU A 33 -16.84 -8.50 -7.01
CA LEU A 33 -16.26 -7.94 -8.21
C LEU A 33 -16.69 -6.48 -8.38
N GLY A 34 -15.75 -5.63 -8.71
CA GLY A 34 -16.02 -4.20 -8.89
C GLY A 34 -15.87 -3.37 -7.64
N ASP A 35 -15.72 -3.99 -6.47
CA ASP A 35 -15.53 -3.24 -5.23
C ASP A 35 -14.26 -2.42 -5.30
N LEU A 36 -14.30 -1.24 -4.67
CA LEU A 36 -13.17 -0.34 -4.59
C LEU A 36 -12.50 -0.52 -3.24
N ILE A 37 -11.19 -0.76 -3.28
CA ILE A 37 -10.38 -1.02 -2.10
C ILE A 37 -9.41 0.14 -1.92
N LYS A 38 -9.25 0.62 -0.70
CA LYS A 38 -8.22 1.58 -0.36
C LYS A 38 -7.12 0.87 0.42
N VAL A 39 -5.91 0.95 -0.09
CA VAL A 39 -4.73 0.43 0.60
C VAL A 39 -4.14 1.58 1.40
N ARG A 40 -3.87 1.34 2.68
CA ARG A 40 -3.20 2.31 3.54
C ARG A 40 -1.93 1.68 4.09
N ILE A 41 -0.81 2.36 3.87
CA ILE A 41 0.49 1.92 4.38
C ILE A 41 0.97 2.99 5.35
N GLU A 42 1.20 2.60 6.60
CA GLU A 42 1.76 3.48 7.62
C GLU A 42 3.24 3.15 7.75
N LEU A 43 4.08 4.15 7.57
CA LEU A 43 5.53 4.00 7.62
C LEU A 43 6.08 4.88 8.72
N ARG A 44 6.86 4.28 9.62
CA ARG A 44 7.58 5.02 10.65
C ARG A 44 9.07 4.88 10.40
N VAL A 45 9.76 6.02 10.35
CA VAL A 45 11.20 6.10 10.10
C VAL A 45 11.84 6.78 11.31
N ASP A 46 12.79 6.10 11.96
CA ASP A 46 13.39 6.64 13.19
C ASP A 46 14.64 7.48 12.94
N ARG A 47 15.09 7.60 11.69
CA ARG A 47 16.24 8.41 11.30
C ARG A 47 16.11 8.83 9.85
N ASP A 48 16.82 9.89 9.46
CA ASP A 48 16.86 10.32 8.07
C ASP A 48 17.55 9.24 7.22
N MET A 49 16.99 8.94 6.06
CA MET A 49 17.54 7.94 5.15
C MET A 49 17.52 8.46 3.72
N GLU A 50 18.40 7.93 2.90
CA GLU A 50 18.48 8.28 1.48
C GLU A 50 18.29 7.03 0.62
N PHE A 51 17.70 7.23 -0.55
CA PHE A 51 17.53 6.20 -1.59
C PHE A 51 16.84 4.96 -1.03
N VAL A 52 15.58 5.14 -0.64
CA VAL A 52 14.75 4.08 -0.06
C VAL A 52 13.72 3.66 -1.08
N HIS A 53 13.51 2.35 -1.21
CA HIS A 53 12.51 1.77 -2.10
C HIS A 53 11.48 1.01 -1.27
N MET A 54 10.21 1.36 -1.44
CA MET A 54 9.10 0.64 -0.84
C MET A 54 8.30 -0.02 -1.96
N LYS A 55 8.04 -1.31 -1.81
CA LYS A 55 7.30 -2.09 -2.80
C LYS A 55 6.11 -2.75 -2.13
N ASP A 56 4.92 -2.43 -2.59
CA ASP A 56 3.69 -3.02 -2.08
C ASP A 56 3.14 -4.01 -3.09
N MET A 57 3.21 -5.29 -2.74
CA MET A 57 2.66 -6.35 -3.58
C MET A 57 1.15 -6.42 -3.39
N ARG A 58 0.41 -6.63 -4.48
CA ARG A 58 -1.03 -6.76 -4.40
C ARG A 58 -1.48 -8.15 -4.85
N ALA A 59 -2.68 -8.53 -4.42
CA ALA A 59 -3.27 -9.79 -4.84
C ALA A 59 -3.59 -9.78 -6.34
N ALA A 60 -3.59 -10.95 -6.96
CA ALA A 60 -3.94 -11.07 -8.37
C ALA A 60 -5.39 -10.67 -8.66
N SER A 61 -6.23 -10.64 -7.61
CA SER A 61 -7.63 -10.25 -7.72
C SER A 61 -7.83 -8.72 -7.75
N PHE A 62 -6.76 -7.95 -7.55
CA PHE A 62 -6.82 -6.49 -7.47
C PHE A 62 -6.06 -5.87 -8.61
N GLU A 63 -6.61 -4.78 -9.15
CA GLU A 63 -5.91 -3.97 -10.16
C GLU A 63 -5.97 -2.51 -9.74
N PRO A 64 -4.92 -1.73 -10.04
CA PRO A 64 -4.95 -0.30 -9.76
C PRO A 64 -6.00 0.37 -10.65
N THR A 65 -6.69 1.36 -10.10
CA THR A 65 -7.69 2.09 -10.87
C THR A 65 -7.03 2.95 -11.95
N ASN A 66 -5.76 3.31 -11.74
CA ASN A 66 -4.96 4.03 -12.72
C ASN A 66 -3.55 3.48 -12.71
N VAL A 67 -2.96 3.35 -13.89
CA VAL A 67 -1.53 3.03 -13.99
C VAL A 67 -0.78 4.37 -13.95
N ILE A 68 0.00 4.58 -12.91
CA ILE A 68 0.63 5.86 -12.64
C ILE A 68 2.14 5.71 -12.46
N SER A 69 2.89 6.64 -13.07
CA SER A 69 4.31 6.82 -12.80
C SER A 69 4.54 8.32 -12.70
N ARG A 70 4.70 8.84 -11.50
CA ARG A 70 4.84 10.28 -11.31
C ARG A 70 5.43 10.63 -9.95
N TYR A 71 5.91 11.86 -9.83
CA TYR A 71 6.31 12.41 -8.54
C TYR A 71 5.08 12.90 -7.79
N LYS A 72 5.10 12.72 -6.49
CA LYS A 72 4.04 13.17 -5.59
C LYS A 72 4.64 13.89 -4.39
N TRP A 73 3.82 14.71 -3.76
CA TRP A 73 4.18 15.40 -2.52
C TRP A 73 3.12 15.11 -1.48
N GLN A 74 3.56 14.77 -0.27
CA GLN A 74 2.65 14.48 0.83
C GLN A 74 3.36 14.87 2.12
N ASP A 75 2.75 15.75 2.93
CA ASP A 75 3.29 16.18 4.22
C ASP A 75 4.74 16.63 4.13
N GLY A 76 5.07 17.36 3.07
CA GLY A 76 6.42 17.84 2.86
C GLY A 76 7.39 16.83 2.29
N LEU A 77 6.93 15.60 2.03
CA LEU A 77 7.74 14.53 1.46
C LEU A 77 7.51 14.44 -0.05
N GLY A 78 8.60 14.54 -0.82
CA GLY A 78 8.56 14.29 -2.25
C GLY A 78 9.01 12.88 -2.54
N TYR A 79 8.29 12.19 -3.42
CA TYR A 79 8.64 10.81 -3.79
C TYR A 79 8.09 10.47 -5.17
N TYR A 80 8.63 9.41 -5.75
CA TYR A 80 8.18 8.89 -7.03
C TYR A 80 7.35 7.64 -6.81
N GLU A 81 6.15 7.62 -7.36
CA GLU A 81 5.24 6.48 -7.26
C GLU A 81 5.02 5.88 -8.64
N SER A 82 5.10 4.55 -8.75
CA SER A 82 4.90 3.83 -9.99
C SER A 82 4.06 2.58 -9.73
N THR A 83 2.98 2.40 -10.50
CA THR A 83 2.15 1.19 -10.41
C THR A 83 2.37 0.36 -11.67
N ARG A 84 3.06 -0.77 -11.52
CA ARG A 84 3.34 -1.68 -12.63
C ARG A 84 3.27 -3.12 -12.18
N ASP A 85 2.85 -4.00 -13.07
CA ASP A 85 2.79 -5.44 -12.84
C ASP A 85 1.94 -5.74 -11.60
N ALA A 86 2.50 -6.47 -10.64
CA ALA A 86 1.79 -6.90 -9.43
C ALA A 86 2.14 -6.04 -8.22
N ALA A 87 2.73 -4.86 -8.43
CA ALA A 87 3.23 -4.06 -7.32
C ALA A 87 3.05 -2.57 -7.55
N THR A 88 2.94 -1.83 -6.44
CA THR A 88 3.06 -0.38 -6.44
C THR A 88 4.40 -0.05 -5.79
N ASN A 89 5.21 0.72 -6.48
CA ASN A 89 6.56 1.06 -6.05
C ASN A 89 6.65 2.53 -5.67
N PHE A 90 7.35 2.80 -4.57
CA PHE A 90 7.58 4.15 -4.07
C PHE A 90 9.08 4.33 -3.94
N PHE A 91 9.61 5.39 -4.55
CA PHE A 91 11.04 5.67 -4.53
C PHE A 91 11.28 7.01 -3.83
N PHE A 92 12.11 6.97 -2.81
CA PHE A 92 12.44 8.16 -2.02
C PHE A 92 13.92 8.46 -2.17
N ASP A 93 14.24 9.62 -2.72
CA ASP A 93 15.65 10.07 -2.76
C ASP A 93 16.09 10.41 -1.34
N PHE A 94 15.22 11.06 -0.60
CA PHE A 94 15.45 11.41 0.79
C PHE A 94 14.19 11.14 1.59
N LEU A 95 14.31 10.36 2.66
CA LEU A 95 13.21 9.99 3.53
C LEU A 95 13.55 10.47 4.94
N PRO A 96 13.05 11.64 5.36
CA PRO A 96 13.33 12.17 6.69
C PRO A 96 12.70 11.33 7.79
N LYS A 97 13.30 11.41 8.98
CA LYS A 97 12.69 10.83 10.18
C LYS A 97 11.26 11.34 10.32
N GLY A 98 10.32 10.43 10.59
CA GLY A 98 8.93 10.80 10.76
C GLY A 98 7.98 9.63 10.57
N THR A 99 6.69 9.95 10.60
CA THR A 99 5.63 8.98 10.36
C THR A 99 4.86 9.42 9.12
N TYR A 100 4.65 8.51 8.18
CA TYR A 100 4.02 8.79 6.91
C TYR A 100 2.88 7.83 6.65
N VAL A 101 1.86 8.31 5.94
CA VAL A 101 0.72 7.48 5.54
C VAL A 101 0.58 7.59 4.03
N PHE A 102 0.59 6.44 3.35
CA PHE A 102 0.40 6.37 1.92
C PHE A 102 -0.88 5.62 1.63
N GLU A 103 -1.72 6.18 0.75
CA GLU A 103 -2.98 5.55 0.37
C GLU A 103 -3.11 5.50 -1.14
N TYR A 104 -3.64 4.41 -1.65
CA TYR A 104 -3.95 4.32 -3.06
C TYR A 104 -5.12 3.35 -3.29
N PRO A 105 -5.88 3.55 -4.39
CA PRO A 105 -7.05 2.72 -4.66
C PRO A 105 -6.73 1.51 -5.53
N LEU A 106 -7.47 0.43 -5.28
CA LEU A 106 -7.45 -0.77 -6.11
C LEU A 106 -8.90 -1.17 -6.39
N ARG A 107 -9.12 -1.90 -7.48
CA ARG A 107 -10.43 -2.45 -7.82
C ARG A 107 -10.36 -3.97 -7.85
N VAL A 108 -11.39 -4.60 -7.31
CA VAL A 108 -11.49 -6.06 -7.30
C VAL A 108 -11.90 -6.53 -8.70
N THR A 109 -11.08 -7.40 -9.30
CA THR A 109 -11.29 -7.86 -10.68
C THR A 109 -11.50 -9.37 -10.81
N HIS A 110 -11.18 -10.15 -9.78
CA HIS A 110 -11.30 -11.61 -9.83
C HIS A 110 -11.84 -12.16 -8.53
N LYS A 111 -12.64 -13.23 -8.63
CA LYS A 111 -13.16 -13.96 -7.46
C LYS A 111 -12.11 -14.89 -6.88
N GLY A 112 -12.29 -15.29 -5.64
CA GLY A 112 -11.47 -16.31 -4.99
C GLY A 112 -10.91 -15.85 -3.66
N ASN A 113 -10.05 -16.69 -3.09
CA ASN A 113 -9.31 -16.35 -1.86
C ASN A 113 -7.89 -15.99 -2.23
N TYR A 114 -7.45 -14.83 -1.80
CA TYR A 114 -6.14 -14.31 -2.16
C TYR A 114 -5.44 -13.72 -0.96
N SER A 115 -4.10 -13.83 -0.97
CA SER A 115 -3.28 -13.05 -0.07
C SER A 115 -2.94 -11.75 -0.79
N ASN A 116 -3.29 -10.62 -0.20
CA ASN A 116 -2.88 -9.34 -0.74
C ASN A 116 -1.48 -9.05 -0.23
N GLY A 117 -0.50 -9.63 -0.85
CA GLY A 117 0.92 -9.54 -0.62
C GLY A 117 1.45 -8.66 0.53
N ILE A 118 2.72 -8.70 0.72
CA ILE A 118 3.38 -7.90 1.76
C ILE A 118 3.93 -6.62 1.16
N THR A 119 4.13 -5.61 2.03
CA THR A 119 4.85 -4.40 1.69
C THR A 119 6.28 -4.56 2.22
N THR A 120 7.26 -4.28 1.38
CA THR A 120 8.66 -4.34 1.76
C THR A 120 9.28 -2.97 1.56
N ILE A 121 10.11 -2.53 2.49
CA ILE A 121 10.86 -1.29 2.36
C ILE A 121 12.33 -1.58 2.65
N GLN A 122 13.21 -0.99 1.85
CA GLN A 122 14.64 -1.26 1.96
C GLN A 122 15.44 -0.02 1.58
N SER A 123 16.48 0.24 2.36
CA SER A 123 17.49 1.22 1.98
C SER A 123 18.38 0.61 0.90
N MET A 124 18.56 1.31 -0.20
CA MET A 124 19.31 0.78 -1.34
C MET A 124 20.80 0.72 -1.06
N TYR A 125 21.31 1.60 -0.20
CA TYR A 125 22.73 1.62 0.16
C TYR A 125 23.05 0.84 1.42
N ALA A 126 22.04 0.56 2.23
CA ALA A 126 22.20 -0.20 3.47
C ALA A 126 21.11 -1.27 3.53
N PRO A 127 21.24 -2.36 2.73
CA PRO A 127 20.20 -3.38 2.63
C PRO A 127 19.83 -4.06 3.94
N GLU A 128 20.70 -3.98 4.95
CA GLU A 128 20.35 -4.48 6.28
C GLU A 128 19.22 -3.69 6.93
N PHE A 129 18.95 -2.47 6.46
CA PHE A 129 17.80 -1.69 6.91
C PHE A 129 16.61 -2.02 6.01
N THR A 130 15.93 -3.12 6.35
CA THR A 130 14.78 -3.64 5.61
C THR A 130 13.67 -3.93 6.60
N SER A 131 12.45 -3.69 6.18
CA SER A 131 11.27 -4.04 6.97
C SER A 131 10.18 -4.52 6.04
N HIS A 132 9.20 -5.23 6.59
CA HIS A 132 8.05 -5.68 5.81
C HIS A 132 6.83 -5.74 6.70
N SER A 133 5.65 -5.58 6.09
CA SER A 133 4.37 -5.76 6.76
C SER A 133 3.92 -7.20 6.59
N GLU A 134 2.91 -7.60 7.37
CA GLU A 134 2.24 -8.86 7.13
C GLU A 134 1.29 -8.70 5.95
N GLY A 135 1.02 -9.81 5.25
CA GLY A 135 0.04 -9.84 4.20
C GLY A 135 -1.38 -9.86 4.75
N VAL A 136 -2.33 -9.43 3.95
CA VAL A 136 -3.75 -9.45 4.31
C VAL A 136 -4.45 -10.45 3.39
N ARG A 137 -5.18 -11.41 3.97
CA ARG A 137 -5.93 -12.38 3.20
C ARG A 137 -7.34 -11.87 2.92
N VAL A 138 -7.77 -11.98 1.67
CA VAL A 138 -9.08 -11.46 1.25
C VAL A 138 -9.89 -12.55 0.58
N LYS A 139 -11.21 -12.49 0.75
CA LYS A 139 -12.17 -13.38 0.10
C LYS A 139 -13.08 -12.58 -0.80
N ILE A 140 -13.17 -12.99 -2.06
CA ILE A 140 -14.00 -12.31 -3.04
C ILE A 140 -15.02 -13.31 -3.56
N GLY A 141 -16.27 -13.05 -3.27
CA GLY A 141 -17.38 -13.89 -3.68
C GLY A 141 -18.27 -13.21 -4.69
N GLU A 142 -19.42 -13.81 -4.90
CA GLU A 142 -20.46 -13.27 -5.77
C GLU A 142 -21.29 -12.19 -5.10
#